data_1b4ff30e5e5433b726b3d859a25aa12f
#
_entry.id   1b4ff30e5e5433b726b3d859a25aa12f
#
_cell.length_a   1.000
_cell.length_b   1.000
_cell.length_c   1.000
_cell.angle_alpha   90.00
_cell.angle_beta   90.00
_cell.angle_gamma   90.00
#
_symmetry.space_group_name_H-M   'P 1'
#
loop_
_entity.id
_entity.type
_entity.pdbx_description
1 polymer ?
#
loop_
_entity_poly.entity_id
_entity_poly.type
_entity_poly.pdbx_seq_one_letter_code
_entity_poly.pdbx_strand_id
1 'polypeptide(L)'
;AHPTAVAAAFRQLVLHAPRRTVDSRREMERLDAEFHFDAVCAVCAPYRTAFALETAQIGGKKLLWQLDPYASNKDYTAPGGYAREGQLLQTIDTAFITPQALPDYEGGPLSSWRGKVQVLGFPVLLPGGPVPAHEGVRCVFCGSLYPTLREPDFTLELFTALNAPDLTLTMAGRGWEPFEAAAQRAQGVLGARFVRPGLLPPEKAAELESG
;
A
#
# COMPACT_ATOMS: atom_id res chain seq x y z
N ALA A 1 14.60 2.75 -25.78
CA ALA A 1 14.59 3.51 -24.54
C ALA A 1 15.64 4.61 -24.65
N HIS A 2 15.29 5.83 -24.34
CA HIS A 2 16.18 6.98 -24.45
C HIS A 2 17.32 6.83 -23.42
N PRO A 3 18.61 6.96 -23.81
CA PRO A 3 19.75 6.73 -22.89
C PRO A 3 19.70 7.59 -21.62
N THR A 4 19.09 8.77 -21.70
CA THR A 4 18.89 9.69 -20.59
C THR A 4 17.88 9.18 -19.55
N ALA A 5 16.85 8.44 -19.94
CA ALA A 5 15.86 7.86 -19.01
C ALA A 5 16.46 6.68 -18.25
N VAL A 6 17.29 5.86 -18.91
CA VAL A 6 18.01 4.75 -18.25
C VAL A 6 19.05 5.29 -17.28
N ALA A 7 19.79 6.34 -17.65
CA ALA A 7 20.77 6.98 -16.77
C ALA A 7 20.11 7.68 -15.57
N ALA A 8 18.93 8.28 -15.75
CA ALA A 8 18.16 8.91 -14.66
C ALA A 8 17.60 7.85 -13.71
N ALA A 9 17.05 6.74 -14.23
CA ALA A 9 16.58 5.61 -13.43
C ALA A 9 17.73 4.96 -12.67
N PHE A 10 18.88 4.78 -13.32
CA PHE A 10 20.09 4.24 -12.69
C PHE A 10 20.63 5.18 -11.60
N ARG A 11 20.64 6.51 -11.83
CA ARG A 11 20.99 7.50 -10.81
C ARG A 11 20.02 7.48 -9.63
N GLN A 12 18.72 7.35 -9.87
CA GLN A 12 17.73 7.27 -8.81
C GLN A 12 17.88 5.97 -8.00
N LEU A 13 18.16 4.85 -8.66
CA LEU A 13 18.37 3.55 -8.01
C LEU A 13 19.69 3.48 -7.24
N VAL A 14 20.78 3.99 -7.80
CA VAL A 14 22.14 3.84 -7.25
C VAL A 14 22.53 4.96 -6.29
N LEU A 15 22.05 6.19 -6.50
CA LEU A 15 22.49 7.34 -5.70
C LEU A 15 21.51 7.76 -4.59
N HIS A 16 20.21 7.55 -4.76
CA HIS A 16 19.22 7.99 -3.76
C HIS A 16 18.77 6.87 -2.83
N ALA A 17 18.55 5.66 -3.32
CA ALA A 17 18.13 4.54 -2.48
C ALA A 17 19.20 4.12 -1.45
N PRO A 18 20.49 3.95 -1.82
CA PRO A 18 21.51 3.60 -0.85
C PRO A 18 21.74 4.64 0.23
N ARG A 19 21.81 5.94 -0.12
CA ARG A 19 22.01 7.00 0.87
C ARG A 19 20.90 7.05 1.90
N ARG A 20 19.65 7.07 1.46
CA ARG A 20 18.50 7.10 2.38
C ARG A 20 18.39 5.85 3.25
N THR A 21 18.82 4.70 2.75
CA THR A 21 18.88 3.47 3.54
C THR A 21 19.99 3.56 4.59
N VAL A 22 21.17 4.09 4.23
CA VAL A 22 22.28 4.32 5.17
C VAL A 22 21.89 5.35 6.24
N ASP A 23 21.24 6.44 5.85
CA ASP A 23 20.78 7.46 6.79
C ASP A 23 19.72 6.90 7.75
N SER A 24 18.77 6.12 7.25
CA SER A 24 17.76 5.45 8.08
C SER A 24 18.40 4.44 9.04
N ARG A 25 19.40 3.68 8.59
CA ARG A 25 20.14 2.75 9.45
C ARG A 25 20.84 3.48 10.60
N ARG A 26 21.59 4.55 10.29
CA ARG A 26 22.31 5.33 11.30
C ARG A 26 21.37 5.95 12.33
N GLU A 27 20.22 6.41 11.87
CA GLU A 27 19.22 6.98 12.77
C GLU A 27 18.60 5.90 13.68
N MET A 28 18.30 4.71 13.16
CA MET A 28 17.84 3.58 13.98
C MET A 28 18.89 3.20 15.04
N GLU A 29 20.16 3.07 14.64
CA GLU A 29 21.27 2.76 15.54
C GLU A 29 21.47 3.84 16.61
N ARG A 30 21.35 5.12 16.24
CA ARG A 30 21.43 6.25 17.19
C ARG A 30 20.29 6.21 18.21
N LEU A 31 19.06 6.02 17.73
CA LEU A 31 17.88 5.95 18.61
C LEU A 31 17.94 4.72 19.52
N ASP A 32 18.38 3.56 19.01
CA ASP A 32 18.53 2.37 19.83
C ASP A 32 19.59 2.55 20.93
N ALA A 33 20.71 3.20 20.60
CA ALA A 33 21.75 3.51 21.57
C ALA A 33 21.26 4.50 22.68
N GLU A 34 20.32 5.38 22.35
CA GLU A 34 19.75 6.35 23.29
C GLU A 34 18.63 5.75 24.15
N PHE A 35 17.72 4.97 23.55
CA PHE A 35 16.49 4.52 24.17
C PHE A 35 16.47 3.03 24.56
N HIS A 36 17.42 2.23 24.06
CA HIS A 36 17.53 0.79 24.32
C HIS A 36 16.22 0.04 24.06
N PHE A 37 15.78 0.04 22.81
CA PHE A 37 14.51 -0.56 22.42
C PHE A 37 14.52 -2.08 22.59
N ASP A 38 13.45 -2.66 23.16
CA ASP A 38 13.25 -4.11 23.18
C ASP A 38 13.00 -4.69 21.78
N ALA A 39 12.42 -3.89 20.89
CA ALA A 39 12.17 -4.26 19.51
C ALA A 39 12.08 -3.03 18.59
N VAL A 40 12.51 -3.18 17.34
CA VAL A 40 12.35 -2.19 16.28
C VAL A 40 11.57 -2.82 15.13
N CYS A 41 10.49 -2.19 14.72
CA CYS A 41 9.63 -2.67 13.65
C CYS A 41 9.74 -1.79 12.40
N ALA A 42 10.14 -2.40 11.29
CA ALA A 42 10.05 -1.78 9.99
C ALA A 42 8.69 -2.06 9.36
N VAL A 43 7.93 -1.02 9.05
CA VAL A 43 6.66 -1.13 8.32
C VAL A 43 6.92 -0.92 6.83
N CYS A 44 6.47 -1.83 6.01
CA CYS A 44 6.65 -1.84 4.56
C CYS A 44 5.30 -1.83 3.82
N ALA A 45 5.06 -0.89 2.95
CA ALA A 45 5.89 -0.22 1.95
C ALA A 45 6.19 1.25 2.32
N PRO A 46 7.31 1.83 1.86
CA PRO A 46 8.34 1.23 1.00
C PRO A 46 9.35 0.40 1.80
N TYR A 47 10.01 -0.57 1.14
CA TYR A 47 10.93 -1.53 1.76
C TYR A 47 12.28 -0.94 2.22
N ARG A 48 12.52 0.32 1.97
CA ARG A 48 13.75 1.00 2.36
C ARG A 48 14.05 0.92 3.87
N THR A 49 13.03 1.04 4.70
CA THR A 49 13.16 0.91 6.15
C THR A 49 13.51 -0.51 6.57
N ALA A 50 12.95 -1.52 5.90
CA ALA A 50 13.29 -2.92 6.12
C ALA A 50 14.75 -3.22 5.77
N PHE A 51 15.25 -2.72 4.64
CA PHE A 51 16.66 -2.87 4.25
C PHE A 51 17.62 -2.09 5.15
N ALA A 52 17.17 -0.99 5.73
CA ALA A 52 17.94 -0.29 6.76
C ALA A 52 18.02 -1.12 8.05
N LEU A 53 16.90 -1.68 8.50
CA LEU A 53 16.82 -2.53 9.68
C LEU A 53 17.61 -3.83 9.51
N GLU A 54 17.64 -4.42 8.30
CA GLU A 54 18.43 -5.61 7.98
C GLU A 54 19.88 -5.45 8.41
N THR A 55 20.49 -4.31 8.11
CA THR A 55 21.91 -4.04 8.34
C THR A 55 22.19 -3.25 9.61
N ALA A 56 21.18 -2.72 10.30
CA ALA A 56 21.35 -1.96 11.52
C ALA A 56 21.83 -2.84 12.67
N GLN A 57 22.73 -2.30 13.49
CA GLN A 57 23.17 -2.92 14.74
C GLN A 57 22.23 -2.45 15.86
N ILE A 58 21.28 -3.30 16.23
CA ILE A 58 20.25 -3.05 17.21
C ILE A 58 20.32 -4.10 18.29
N GLY A 59 20.20 -3.68 19.57
CA GLY A 59 20.24 -4.58 20.71
C GLY A 59 18.95 -5.40 20.89
N GLY A 60 17.81 -4.85 20.47
CA GLY A 60 16.51 -5.48 20.55
C GLY A 60 16.17 -6.36 19.35
N LYS A 61 14.93 -6.88 19.34
CA LYS A 61 14.40 -7.69 18.25
C LYS A 61 14.14 -6.87 16.99
N LYS A 62 14.41 -7.47 15.84
CA LYS A 62 14.09 -6.90 14.52
C LYS A 62 12.76 -7.46 14.02
N LEU A 63 11.77 -6.60 13.88
CA LEU A 63 10.44 -6.96 13.42
C LEU A 63 10.19 -6.35 12.04
N LEU A 64 9.46 -7.07 11.20
CA LEU A 64 9.00 -6.60 9.90
C LEU A 64 7.48 -6.65 9.87
N TRP A 65 6.83 -5.55 9.53
CA TRP A 65 5.42 -5.56 9.20
C TRP A 65 5.23 -5.31 7.71
N GLN A 66 4.92 -6.38 7.01
CA GLN A 66 4.78 -6.42 5.56
C GLN A 66 3.32 -6.18 5.18
N LEU A 67 2.98 -4.96 4.83
CA LEU A 67 1.65 -4.61 4.33
C LEU A 67 1.46 -5.03 2.88
N ASP A 68 2.51 -4.85 2.06
CA ASP A 68 2.57 -5.30 0.68
C ASP A 68 3.74 -6.30 0.52
N PRO A 69 3.53 -7.50 -0.06
CA PRO A 69 4.61 -8.45 -0.30
C PRO A 69 5.69 -7.88 -1.21
N TYR A 70 6.96 -8.04 -0.85
CA TYR A 70 8.06 -7.53 -1.67
C TYR A 70 8.19 -8.29 -2.98
N ALA A 71 8.28 -9.61 -2.90
CA ALA A 71 8.61 -10.45 -4.04
C ALA A 71 7.48 -10.61 -5.04
N SER A 72 6.23 -10.64 -4.58
CA SER A 72 5.04 -10.81 -5.42
C SER A 72 4.38 -9.50 -5.84
N ASN A 73 4.77 -8.37 -5.25
CA ASN A 73 4.25 -7.08 -5.65
C ASN A 73 4.94 -6.58 -6.92
N LYS A 74 4.20 -6.49 -8.01
CA LYS A 74 4.70 -6.07 -9.34
C LYS A 74 5.29 -4.66 -9.34
N ASP A 75 4.82 -3.79 -8.46
CA ASP A 75 5.29 -2.40 -8.37
C ASP A 75 6.63 -2.27 -7.66
N TYR A 76 6.98 -3.25 -6.85
CA TYR A 76 8.24 -3.31 -6.11
C TYR A 76 9.24 -4.33 -6.67
N THR A 77 8.94 -4.94 -7.81
CA THR A 77 9.81 -5.97 -8.41
C THR A 77 11.21 -5.44 -8.65
N ALA A 78 11.96 -5.37 -7.55
CA ALA A 78 13.39 -5.23 -7.63
C ALA A 78 14.01 -6.56 -8.11
N PRO A 79 15.15 -6.51 -8.80
CA PRO A 79 15.88 -7.70 -9.17
C PRO A 79 16.09 -8.61 -7.97
N GLY A 80 15.80 -9.90 -8.11
CA GLY A 80 15.98 -10.88 -7.07
C GLY A 80 14.75 -11.23 -6.23
N GLY A 81 13.63 -10.51 -6.34
CA GLY A 81 12.33 -10.84 -5.77
C GLY A 81 12.35 -11.71 -4.49
N TYR A 82 11.95 -12.96 -4.61
CA TYR A 82 11.92 -13.92 -3.49
C TYR A 82 13.29 -14.19 -2.85
N ALA A 83 14.37 -14.21 -3.63
CA ALA A 83 15.71 -14.40 -3.07
C ALA A 83 16.10 -13.21 -2.18
N ARG A 84 15.78 -11.98 -2.59
CA ARG A 84 16.06 -10.77 -1.82
C ARG A 84 15.20 -10.69 -0.56
N GLU A 85 13.94 -11.08 -0.64
CA GLU A 85 13.05 -11.18 0.52
C GLU A 85 13.55 -12.24 1.51
N GLY A 86 13.99 -13.41 1.01
CA GLY A 86 14.61 -14.44 1.83
C GLY A 86 15.88 -13.96 2.56
N GLN A 87 16.72 -13.15 1.91
CA GLN A 87 17.88 -12.53 2.55
C GLN A 87 17.48 -11.60 3.71
N LEU A 88 16.48 -10.75 3.47
CA LEU A 88 15.94 -9.88 4.52
C LEU A 88 15.44 -10.70 5.72
N LEU A 89 14.68 -11.77 5.48
CA LEU A 89 14.15 -12.65 6.51
C LEU A 89 15.22 -13.39 7.33
N GLN A 90 16.45 -13.53 6.84
CA GLN A 90 17.56 -14.09 7.63
C GLN A 90 17.83 -13.28 8.88
N THR A 91 17.76 -11.96 8.78
CA THR A 91 18.11 -11.01 9.84
C THR A 91 16.91 -10.56 10.69
N ILE A 92 15.69 -10.81 10.23
CA ILE A 92 14.45 -10.46 10.94
C ILE A 92 14.10 -11.60 11.92
N ASP A 93 13.70 -11.23 13.14
CA ASP A 93 13.26 -12.19 14.15
C ASP A 93 11.83 -12.66 13.89
N THR A 94 10.94 -11.73 13.56
CA THR A 94 9.53 -12.03 13.23
C THR A 94 9.05 -11.08 12.14
N ALA A 95 8.38 -11.65 11.14
CA ALA A 95 7.68 -10.89 10.13
C ALA A 95 6.15 -11.05 10.29
N PHE A 96 5.44 -9.93 10.37
CA PHE A 96 3.99 -9.89 10.30
C PHE A 96 3.59 -9.69 8.84
N ILE A 97 2.79 -10.59 8.33
CA ILE A 97 2.37 -10.61 6.92
C ILE A 97 0.85 -10.52 6.81
N THR A 98 0.37 -10.01 5.68
CA THR A 98 -1.07 -10.05 5.38
C THR A 98 -1.52 -11.47 5.01
N PRO A 99 -2.81 -11.82 5.17
CA PRO A 99 -3.33 -13.12 4.77
C PRO A 99 -3.06 -13.46 3.30
N GLN A 100 -3.02 -12.44 2.43
CA GLN A 100 -2.77 -12.60 0.99
C GLN A 100 -1.34 -13.06 0.67
N ALA A 101 -0.38 -12.75 1.54
CA ALA A 101 0.99 -13.20 1.37
C ALA A 101 1.26 -14.63 1.87
N LEU A 102 0.35 -15.20 2.66
CA LEU A 102 0.52 -16.49 3.32
C LEU A 102 0.87 -17.65 2.36
N PRO A 103 0.28 -17.77 1.17
CA PRO A 103 0.62 -18.85 0.23
C PRO A 103 2.11 -18.89 -0.14
N ASP A 104 2.79 -17.76 -0.21
CA ASP A 104 4.24 -17.71 -0.50
C ASP A 104 5.06 -18.40 0.58
N TYR A 105 4.56 -18.44 1.82
CA TYR A 105 5.19 -19.04 3.00
C TYR A 105 4.68 -20.43 3.36
N GLU A 106 3.53 -20.89 2.87
CA GLU A 106 2.98 -22.22 3.20
C GLU A 106 3.31 -23.31 2.19
N GLY A 107 3.75 -22.99 1.03
CA GLY A 107 4.11 -23.96 -0.01
C GLY A 107 4.80 -23.28 -1.18
N GLY A 108 4.98 -21.98 -1.08
CA GLY A 108 5.59 -21.14 -2.07
C GLY A 108 7.09 -20.96 -1.87
N PRO A 109 7.69 -19.97 -2.58
CA PRO A 109 9.13 -19.75 -2.62
C PRO A 109 9.78 -19.38 -1.27
N LEU A 110 8.98 -18.92 -0.31
CA LEU A 110 9.42 -18.49 1.03
C LEU A 110 9.08 -19.52 2.13
N SER A 111 8.71 -20.75 1.78
CA SER A 111 8.27 -21.77 2.74
C SER A 111 9.29 -22.10 3.83
N SER A 112 10.60 -21.99 3.55
CA SER A 112 11.65 -22.15 4.54
C SER A 112 11.60 -21.11 5.69
N TRP A 113 10.90 -20.00 5.49
CA TRP A 113 10.75 -18.91 6.47
C TRP A 113 9.44 -18.96 7.24
N ARG A 114 8.59 -19.97 7.00
CA ARG A 114 7.26 -20.10 7.61
C ARG A 114 7.28 -19.94 9.14
N GLY A 115 8.32 -20.45 9.79
CA GLY A 115 8.48 -20.37 11.25
C GLY A 115 8.75 -18.96 11.80
N LYS A 116 9.14 -18.01 10.94
CA LYS A 116 9.38 -16.61 11.32
C LYS A 116 8.17 -15.69 11.06
N VAL A 117 7.13 -16.17 10.39
CA VAL A 117 6.01 -15.32 10.00
C VAL A 117 4.77 -15.56 10.85
N GLN A 118 4.09 -14.47 11.14
CA GLN A 118 2.76 -14.44 11.77
C GLN A 118 1.81 -13.68 10.87
N VAL A 119 0.62 -14.22 10.70
CA VAL A 119 -0.42 -13.53 9.92
C VAL A 119 -1.03 -12.43 10.78
N LEU A 120 -0.97 -11.21 10.27
CA LEU A 120 -1.59 -10.05 10.88
C LEU A 120 -2.47 -9.36 9.84
N GLY A 121 -3.77 -9.33 10.09
CA GLY A 121 -4.69 -8.58 9.26
C GLY A 121 -4.47 -7.07 9.40
N PHE A 122 -5.03 -6.31 8.47
CA PHE A 122 -5.05 -4.86 8.62
C PHE A 122 -5.84 -4.50 9.89
N PRO A 123 -5.29 -3.66 10.75
CA PRO A 123 -6.03 -3.20 11.92
C PRO A 123 -7.23 -2.36 11.45
N VAL A 124 -8.39 -2.60 12.04
CA VAL A 124 -9.52 -1.70 11.92
C VAL A 124 -9.22 -0.51 12.81
N LEU A 125 -8.82 0.60 12.19
CA LEU A 125 -8.42 1.81 12.93
C LEU A 125 -9.61 2.60 13.44
N LEU A 126 -10.74 2.51 12.75
CA LEU A 126 -11.99 3.19 13.12
C LEU A 126 -13.12 2.16 13.12
N PRO A 127 -13.86 2.03 14.22
CA PRO A 127 -15.04 1.18 14.21
C PRO A 127 -16.06 1.73 13.20
N GLY A 128 -16.61 0.85 12.36
CA GLY A 128 -17.75 1.20 11.52
C GLY A 128 -18.94 1.60 12.37
N GLY A 129 -19.63 2.65 11.97
CA GLY A 129 -20.92 3.00 12.54
C GLY A 129 -22.03 2.03 12.07
N PRO A 130 -23.24 2.12 12.62
CA PRO A 130 -24.38 1.42 12.06
C PRO A 130 -24.62 1.92 10.63
N VAL A 131 -24.82 0.99 9.70
CA VAL A 131 -25.16 1.35 8.31
C VAL A 131 -26.55 1.94 8.27
N PRO A 132 -26.71 3.23 7.90
CA PRO A 132 -28.05 3.81 7.76
C PRO A 132 -28.84 3.07 6.69
N ALA A 133 -30.14 2.94 6.90
CA ALA A 133 -31.00 2.43 5.84
C ALA A 133 -31.01 3.44 4.68
N HIS A 134 -30.79 2.97 3.47
CA HIS A 134 -30.85 3.78 2.26
C HIS A 134 -31.65 3.06 1.18
N GLU A 135 -32.23 3.81 0.27
CA GLU A 135 -32.85 3.28 -0.92
C GLU A 135 -31.82 3.13 -2.03
N GLY A 136 -31.96 2.06 -2.83
CA GLY A 136 -31.08 1.79 -3.96
C GLY A 136 -29.72 1.20 -3.59
N VAL A 137 -28.80 1.23 -4.54
CA VAL A 137 -27.44 0.71 -4.40
C VAL A 137 -26.45 1.87 -4.33
N ARG A 138 -25.73 1.93 -3.23
CA ARG A 138 -24.63 2.87 -3.03
C ARG A 138 -23.30 2.16 -3.20
N CYS A 139 -22.49 2.65 -4.12
CA CYS A 139 -21.11 2.22 -4.26
C CYS A 139 -20.17 3.34 -3.81
N VAL A 140 -19.27 3.00 -2.91
CA VAL A 140 -18.31 3.94 -2.34
C VAL A 140 -16.90 3.47 -2.59
N PHE A 141 -16.04 4.39 -2.97
CA PHE A 141 -14.60 4.21 -3.01
C PHE A 141 -13.94 5.35 -2.26
N CYS A 142 -13.08 5.01 -1.29
CA CYS A 142 -12.22 5.96 -0.61
C CYS A 142 -10.75 5.61 -0.84
N GLY A 143 -10.01 6.48 -1.50
CA GLY A 143 -8.61 6.21 -1.77
C GLY A 143 -7.96 7.10 -2.80
N SER A 144 -6.69 6.84 -3.09
CA SER A 144 -5.96 7.52 -4.15
C SER A 144 -6.05 6.75 -5.45
N LEU A 145 -6.23 7.48 -6.55
CA LEU A 145 -6.17 6.95 -7.90
C LEU A 145 -4.74 7.03 -8.44
N TYR A 146 -4.34 6.02 -9.20
CA TYR A 146 -3.02 5.94 -9.81
C TYR A 146 -3.14 5.34 -11.21
N PRO A 147 -2.52 5.93 -12.23
CA PRO A 147 -2.42 5.30 -13.54
C PRO A 147 -1.81 3.90 -13.43
N THR A 148 -2.33 2.95 -14.19
CA THR A 148 -1.91 1.54 -14.27
C THR A 148 -2.18 0.67 -13.04
N LEU A 149 -2.51 1.26 -11.89
CA LEU A 149 -2.71 0.50 -10.64
C LEU A 149 -4.15 0.62 -10.10
N ARG A 150 -4.69 1.82 -10.05
CA ARG A 150 -6.05 2.13 -9.54
C ARG A 150 -6.73 3.12 -10.45
N GLU A 151 -7.02 2.68 -11.65
CA GLU A 151 -7.71 3.48 -12.66
C GLU A 151 -9.23 3.41 -12.44
N PRO A 152 -9.94 4.52 -12.46
CA PRO A 152 -11.39 4.55 -12.29
C PRO A 152 -12.16 4.22 -13.57
N ASP A 153 -11.48 4.13 -14.73
CA ASP A 153 -12.10 4.08 -16.07
C ASP A 153 -13.13 2.97 -16.18
N PHE A 154 -12.77 1.73 -15.81
CA PHE A 154 -13.71 0.60 -15.84
C PHE A 154 -14.94 0.85 -14.96
N THR A 155 -14.74 1.39 -13.75
CA THR A 155 -15.84 1.69 -12.84
C THR A 155 -16.76 2.77 -13.43
N LEU A 156 -16.17 3.84 -13.95
CA LEU A 156 -16.93 4.93 -14.56
C LEU A 156 -17.71 4.47 -15.81
N GLU A 157 -17.08 3.67 -16.66
CA GLU A 157 -17.74 3.08 -17.84
C GLU A 157 -18.88 2.16 -17.44
N LEU A 158 -18.68 1.28 -16.46
CA LEU A 158 -19.72 0.37 -15.95
C LEU A 158 -20.93 1.14 -15.43
N PHE A 159 -20.71 2.13 -14.56
CA PHE A 159 -21.80 2.94 -13.99
C PHE A 159 -22.53 3.76 -15.05
N THR A 160 -21.78 4.30 -16.01
CA THR A 160 -22.33 5.06 -17.14
C THR A 160 -23.18 4.15 -18.05
N ALA A 161 -22.75 2.92 -18.30
CA ALA A 161 -23.47 1.95 -19.12
C ALA A 161 -24.74 1.45 -18.41
N LEU A 162 -24.67 1.15 -17.12
CA LEU A 162 -25.82 0.72 -16.33
C LEU A 162 -26.85 1.84 -16.19
N ASN A 163 -26.41 3.05 -15.94
CA ASN A 163 -27.22 4.28 -15.79
C ASN A 163 -28.56 4.09 -15.02
N ALA A 164 -28.58 3.15 -14.06
CA ALA A 164 -29.76 2.85 -13.27
C ALA A 164 -30.10 3.99 -12.29
N PRO A 165 -31.36 4.41 -12.17
CA PRO A 165 -31.76 5.60 -11.39
C PRO A 165 -31.49 5.44 -9.87
N ASP A 166 -31.49 4.21 -9.37
CA ASP A 166 -31.28 3.85 -7.97
C ASP A 166 -29.81 3.55 -7.63
N LEU A 167 -28.92 3.70 -8.62
CA LEU A 167 -27.50 3.43 -8.46
C LEU A 167 -26.73 4.73 -8.28
N THR A 168 -25.98 4.85 -7.18
CA THR A 168 -25.11 6.00 -6.89
C THR A 168 -23.65 5.56 -6.74
N LEU A 169 -22.73 6.41 -7.19
CA LEU A 169 -21.30 6.21 -7.08
C LEU A 169 -20.67 7.41 -6.39
N THR A 170 -20.02 7.16 -5.25
CA THR A 170 -19.22 8.18 -4.57
C THR A 170 -17.75 7.75 -4.57
N MET A 171 -16.88 8.60 -5.11
CA MET A 171 -15.45 8.35 -5.16
C MET A 171 -14.68 9.47 -4.46
N ALA A 172 -14.32 9.24 -3.20
CA ALA A 172 -13.55 10.16 -2.39
C ALA A 172 -12.03 9.88 -2.53
N GLY A 173 -11.23 10.93 -2.63
CA GLY A 173 -9.78 10.80 -2.69
C GLY A 173 -9.12 11.77 -3.67
N ARG A 174 -7.88 11.45 -4.02
CA ARG A 174 -7.03 12.28 -4.88
C ARG A 174 -6.51 11.50 -6.08
N GLY A 175 -5.82 12.20 -7.01
CA GLY A 175 -5.21 11.60 -8.19
C GLY A 175 -6.15 11.57 -9.40
N TRP A 176 -7.07 12.52 -9.47
CA TRP A 176 -8.05 12.64 -10.55
C TRP A 176 -7.48 13.25 -11.82
N GLU A 177 -6.36 13.97 -11.76
CA GLU A 177 -5.82 14.75 -12.87
C GLU A 177 -5.69 13.96 -14.18
N PRO A 178 -5.19 12.71 -14.19
CA PRO A 178 -5.12 11.91 -15.41
C PRO A 178 -6.49 11.42 -15.91
N PHE A 179 -7.50 11.39 -15.05
CA PHE A 179 -8.81 10.78 -15.29
C PHE A 179 -9.94 11.81 -15.43
N GLU A 180 -9.63 13.08 -15.43
CA GLU A 180 -10.64 14.16 -15.39
C GLU A 180 -11.61 14.09 -16.57
N ALA A 181 -11.11 13.75 -17.76
CA ALA A 181 -11.98 13.62 -18.95
C ALA A 181 -12.98 12.45 -18.81
N ALA A 182 -12.58 11.33 -18.22
CA ALA A 182 -13.46 10.20 -17.96
C ALA A 182 -14.49 10.56 -16.88
N ALA A 183 -14.07 11.24 -15.82
CA ALA A 183 -14.93 11.70 -14.76
C ALA A 183 -16.00 12.70 -15.25
N GLN A 184 -15.63 13.64 -16.13
CA GLN A 184 -16.58 14.58 -16.73
C GLN A 184 -17.60 13.88 -17.62
N ARG A 185 -17.21 12.88 -18.41
CA ARG A 185 -18.15 12.06 -19.19
C ARG A 185 -19.16 11.34 -18.27
N ALA A 186 -18.66 10.70 -17.23
CA ALA A 186 -19.50 10.01 -16.24
C ALA A 186 -20.44 11.00 -15.53
N GLN A 187 -19.96 12.17 -15.14
CA GLN A 187 -20.77 13.23 -14.54
C GLN A 187 -21.90 13.71 -15.48
N GLY A 188 -21.64 13.81 -16.77
CA GLY A 188 -22.63 14.19 -17.78
C GLY A 188 -23.78 13.19 -17.90
N VAL A 189 -23.52 11.90 -17.70
CA VAL A 189 -24.54 10.84 -17.76
C VAL A 189 -25.24 10.63 -16.42
N LEU A 190 -24.46 10.52 -15.34
CA LEU A 190 -24.96 10.15 -14.01
C LEU A 190 -25.51 11.34 -13.21
N GLY A 191 -25.10 12.57 -13.55
CA GLY A 191 -25.54 13.77 -12.84
C GLY A 191 -25.23 13.72 -11.35
N ALA A 192 -26.20 14.01 -10.51
CA ALA A 192 -26.07 14.02 -9.05
C ALA A 192 -25.78 12.63 -8.44
N ARG A 193 -25.92 11.55 -9.20
CA ARG A 193 -25.63 10.18 -8.76
C ARG A 193 -24.12 9.85 -8.76
N PHE A 194 -23.29 10.68 -9.37
CA PHE A 194 -21.85 10.57 -9.28
C PHE A 194 -21.27 11.72 -8.46
N VAL A 195 -20.67 11.40 -7.32
CA VAL A 195 -20.17 12.38 -6.36
C VAL A 195 -18.67 12.22 -6.15
N ARG A 196 -17.94 13.31 -6.27
CA ARG A 196 -16.48 13.38 -5.99
C ARG A 196 -16.21 14.41 -4.89
N PRO A 197 -16.25 14.02 -3.60
CA PRO A 197 -16.07 14.96 -2.50
C PRO A 197 -14.62 15.41 -2.31
N GLY A 198 -13.69 14.86 -3.09
CA GLY A 198 -12.26 15.10 -2.92
C GLY A 198 -11.65 14.30 -1.76
N LEU A 199 -10.53 14.79 -1.23
CA LEU A 199 -9.88 14.16 -0.09
C LEU A 199 -10.66 14.43 1.19
N LEU A 200 -11.07 13.36 1.87
CA LEU A 200 -11.79 13.43 3.14
C LEU A 200 -10.85 13.14 4.32
N PRO A 201 -11.11 13.74 5.50
CA PRO A 201 -10.53 13.29 6.75
C PRO A 201 -10.90 11.83 7.03
N PRO A 202 -10.08 11.05 7.77
CA PRO A 202 -10.33 9.63 8.03
C PRO A 202 -11.72 9.33 8.60
N GLU A 203 -12.20 10.16 9.52
CA GLU A 203 -13.51 10.00 10.15
C GLU A 203 -14.65 10.14 9.14
N LYS A 204 -14.52 11.11 8.22
CA LYS A 204 -15.51 11.33 7.16
C LYS A 204 -15.45 10.24 6.07
N ALA A 205 -14.28 9.71 5.78
CA ALA A 205 -14.15 8.55 4.90
C ALA A 205 -14.81 7.31 5.52
N ALA A 206 -14.58 7.05 6.82
CA ALA A 206 -15.22 5.96 7.55
C ALA A 206 -16.75 6.11 7.60
N GLU A 207 -17.28 7.30 7.87
CA GLU A 207 -18.72 7.59 7.80
C GLU A 207 -19.29 7.29 6.39
N LEU A 208 -18.56 7.68 5.35
CA LEU A 208 -19.00 7.46 3.97
C LEU A 208 -18.99 5.96 3.61
N GLU A 209 -18.01 5.19 4.07
CA GLU A 209 -17.87 3.74 3.83
C GLU A 209 -18.85 2.92 4.66
N SER A 210 -19.27 3.40 5.82
CA SER A 210 -20.18 2.69 6.72
C SER A 210 -21.66 2.95 6.45
N GLY A 211 -21.99 3.89 5.64
CA GLY A 211 -23.38 4.23 5.40
C GLY A 211 -23.70 4.99 4.20
#